data_a7b2f85b8b98f146951e08b64094d418
#
_entry.id   a7b2f85b8b98f146951e08b64094d418
#
_cell.length_a   1.000
_cell.length_b   1.000
_cell.length_c   1.000
_cell.angle_alpha   90.00
_cell.angle_beta   90.00
_cell.angle_gamma   90.00
#
_symmetry.space_group_name_H-M   'P 1'
#
loop_
_entity.id
_entity.type
_entity.pdbx_description
1 polymer ?
#
loop_
_entity_poly.entity_id
_entity_poly.type
_entity_poly.pdbx_seq_one_letter_code
_entity_poly.pdbx_strand_id
1 'polypeptide(L)'
;MFFSSNLLAQGSWQIIVNRKLQISGSISDENKNVKTIKSSDWKSSGYLDIRYKPQGNYKFVLQLTDETGNEQWKIDTTSAKLKLSTIRKLFAGKKEMKIYMILNPPNDMMMAPSKILHLGTLKLP
;
A
#
# COMPACT_ATOMS: atom_id res chain seq x y z
N MET A 1 -11.49 24.98 6.79
CA MET A 1 -12.31 24.37 6.42
C MET A 1 -12.09 23.63 5.20
N PHE A 2 -11.72 23.98 4.24
CA PHE A 2 -11.67 23.34 3.08
C PHE A 2 -10.74 22.22 3.01
N PHE A 3 -9.92 21.98 3.93
CA PHE A 3 -8.97 20.98 3.87
C PHE A 3 -9.58 19.63 3.92
N SER A 4 -10.66 19.46 4.58
CA SER A 4 -11.25 18.15 4.78
C SER A 4 -11.70 17.50 3.49
N SER A 5 -12.09 18.26 2.48
CA SER A 5 -12.51 17.64 1.24
C SER A 5 -11.37 16.97 0.51
N ASN A 6 -10.15 17.47 0.61
CA ASN A 6 -9.01 16.80 0.01
C ASN A 6 -8.67 15.50 0.72
N LEU A 7 -8.79 15.49 2.04
CA LEU A 7 -8.54 14.27 2.80
C LEU A 7 -9.55 13.19 2.48
N LEU A 8 -10.82 13.58 2.36
CA LEU A 8 -11.87 12.62 2.06
C LEU A 8 -11.74 12.01 0.67
N ALA A 9 -11.06 12.68 -0.26
CA ALA A 9 -10.90 12.18 -1.61
C ALA A 9 -9.84 11.10 -1.75
N GLN A 10 -9.12 10.75 -0.68
CA GLN A 10 -8.07 9.76 -0.76
C GLN A 10 -8.56 8.31 -0.65
N GLY A 11 -9.75 8.10 -0.10
CA GLY A 11 -10.24 6.76 0.15
C GLY A 11 -9.81 6.25 1.51
N SER A 12 -9.91 4.96 1.73
CA SER A 12 -9.50 4.34 2.98
C SER A 12 -8.88 2.98 2.70
N TRP A 13 -8.03 2.49 3.63
CA TRP A 13 -7.32 1.24 3.39
C TRP A 13 -6.99 0.51 4.67
N GLN A 14 -6.68 -0.79 4.50
CA GLN A 14 -6.24 -1.67 5.56
C GLN A 14 -5.10 -2.53 5.02
N ILE A 15 -4.08 -2.73 5.85
CA ILE A 15 -2.97 -3.63 5.56
C ILE A 15 -2.97 -4.69 6.65
N ILE A 16 -3.15 -5.95 6.26
CA ILE A 16 -3.35 -7.06 7.16
C ILE A 16 -2.27 -8.11 6.88
N VAL A 17 -1.58 -8.57 7.92
CA VAL A 17 -0.58 -9.63 7.80
C VAL A 17 -1.01 -10.79 8.69
N ASN A 18 -1.16 -11.98 8.10
CA ASN A 18 -1.59 -13.17 8.82
C ASN A 18 -2.87 -12.93 9.63
N ARG A 19 -3.86 -12.28 9.01
CA ARG A 19 -5.16 -11.97 9.62
C ARG A 19 -5.10 -10.93 10.72
N LYS A 20 -3.93 -10.32 10.97
CA LYS A 20 -3.80 -9.24 11.94
C LYS A 20 -3.70 -7.91 11.24
N LEU A 21 -4.56 -6.98 11.61
CA LEU A 21 -4.53 -5.63 11.08
C LEU A 21 -3.27 -4.92 11.57
N GLN A 22 -2.45 -4.45 10.64
CA GLN A 22 -1.22 -3.74 10.95
C GLN A 22 -1.38 -2.23 10.81
N ILE A 23 -2.01 -1.81 9.72
CA ILE A 23 -2.19 -0.39 9.41
C ILE A 23 -3.59 -0.20 8.85
N SER A 24 -4.28 0.84 9.29
CA SER A 24 -5.50 1.31 8.64
C SER A 24 -5.42 2.81 8.55
N GLY A 25 -5.96 3.38 7.49
CA GLY A 25 -5.88 4.82 7.32
C GLY A 25 -6.76 5.33 6.20
N SER A 26 -6.82 6.65 6.15
CA SER A 26 -7.51 7.39 5.09
C SER A 26 -6.70 8.62 4.67
N ILE A 27 -5.55 8.84 5.28
CA ILE A 27 -4.67 9.97 5.01
C ILE A 27 -3.27 9.44 4.72
N SER A 28 -2.71 9.81 3.57
CA SER A 28 -1.36 9.43 3.20
C SER A 28 -0.36 10.19 4.07
N ASP A 29 0.41 9.46 4.87
CA ASP A 29 1.41 10.06 5.76
C ASP A 29 2.53 9.05 6.00
N GLU A 30 3.69 9.27 5.38
CA GLU A 30 4.80 8.33 5.46
C GLU A 30 5.43 8.25 6.85
N ASN A 31 5.15 9.21 7.71
CA ASN A 31 5.68 9.18 9.07
C ASN A 31 4.77 8.43 10.04
N LYS A 32 3.46 8.44 9.79
CA LYS A 32 2.48 7.84 10.70
C LYS A 32 2.08 6.43 10.30
N ASN A 33 2.03 6.14 9.01
CA ASN A 33 1.58 4.84 8.53
C ASN A 33 2.76 3.86 8.49
N VAL A 34 3.35 3.59 9.65
CA VAL A 34 4.51 2.72 9.78
C VAL A 34 4.25 1.69 10.87
N LYS A 35 4.58 0.44 10.60
CA LYS A 35 4.40 -0.64 11.57
C LYS A 35 5.55 -1.63 11.47
N THR A 36 6.12 -2.01 12.61
CA THR A 36 7.14 -3.05 12.67
C THR A 36 6.45 -4.41 12.72
N ILE A 37 6.84 -5.31 11.83
CA ILE A 37 6.26 -6.66 11.76
C ILE A 37 7.08 -7.59 12.63
N LYS A 38 6.39 -8.37 13.47
CA LYS A 38 7.04 -9.35 14.32
C LYS A 38 7.46 -10.55 13.50
N SER A 39 8.59 -11.17 13.87
CA SER A 39 9.07 -12.37 13.20
C SER A 39 8.01 -13.48 13.18
N SER A 40 7.24 -13.59 14.25
CA SER A 40 6.19 -14.62 14.35
C SER A 40 5.07 -14.40 13.33
N ASP A 41 4.90 -13.20 12.82
CA ASP A 41 3.88 -12.88 11.81
C ASP A 41 4.45 -12.91 10.40
N TRP A 42 5.77 -12.96 10.24
CA TRP A 42 6.43 -12.94 8.93
C TRP A 42 6.76 -14.37 8.49
N LYS A 43 5.69 -15.17 8.37
CA LYS A 43 5.83 -16.61 8.06
C LYS A 43 5.44 -16.90 6.62
N SER A 44 6.07 -17.89 6.02
CA SER A 44 5.79 -18.25 4.63
C SER A 44 4.39 -18.83 4.43
N SER A 45 3.73 -19.30 5.48
CA SER A 45 2.40 -19.90 5.37
C SER A 45 1.25 -18.88 5.39
N GLY A 46 1.53 -17.61 5.64
CA GLY A 46 0.48 -16.62 5.76
C GLY A 46 0.26 -15.80 4.48
N TYR A 47 -0.53 -14.75 4.64
CA TYR A 47 -0.87 -13.84 3.55
C TYR A 47 -0.68 -12.41 3.96
N LEU A 48 -0.32 -11.57 2.96
CA LEU A 48 -0.40 -10.12 3.04
C LEU A 48 -1.66 -9.72 2.31
N ASP A 49 -2.57 -9.07 3.01
CA ASP A 49 -3.87 -8.67 2.48
C ASP A 49 -3.95 -7.15 2.49
N ILE A 50 -3.98 -6.55 1.32
CA ILE A 50 -4.07 -5.10 1.18
C ILE A 50 -5.44 -4.79 0.61
N ARG A 51 -6.22 -4.00 1.35
CA ARG A 51 -7.57 -3.61 0.96
C ARG A 51 -7.65 -2.11 0.87
N TYR A 52 -7.97 -1.62 -0.32
CA TYR A 52 -8.13 -0.20 -0.55
C TYR A 52 -9.53 0.07 -1.07
N LYS A 53 -10.26 0.94 -0.36
CA LYS A 53 -11.59 1.36 -0.76
C LYS A 53 -11.44 2.70 -1.47
N PRO A 54 -11.59 2.73 -2.80
CA PRO A 54 -11.29 3.94 -3.57
C PRO A 54 -12.35 5.02 -3.42
N GLN A 55 -11.91 6.23 -3.67
CA GLN A 55 -12.79 7.36 -3.90
C GLN A 55 -12.38 8.01 -5.21
N GLY A 56 -13.36 8.39 -6.00
CA GLY A 56 -13.11 9.01 -7.29
C GLY A 56 -12.95 7.99 -8.41
N ASN A 57 -12.79 8.50 -9.62
CA ASN A 57 -12.74 7.70 -10.84
C ASN A 57 -11.31 7.73 -11.38
N TYR A 58 -10.50 6.74 -10.99
CA TYR A 58 -9.10 6.64 -11.38
C TYR A 58 -8.80 5.24 -11.88
N LYS A 59 -7.67 5.10 -12.56
CA LYS A 59 -7.05 3.80 -12.79
C LYS A 59 -6.07 3.58 -11.66
N PHE A 60 -6.22 2.47 -10.95
CA PHE A 60 -5.48 2.21 -9.73
C PHE A 60 -4.36 1.21 -9.97
N VAL A 61 -3.18 1.52 -9.43
CA VAL A 61 -2.03 0.63 -9.48
C VAL A 61 -1.49 0.46 -8.06
N LEU A 62 -1.47 -0.77 -7.58
CA LEU A 62 -0.90 -1.10 -6.28
C LEU A 62 0.58 -1.44 -6.48
N GLN A 63 1.44 -0.79 -5.71
CA GLN A 63 2.90 -0.92 -5.87
C GLN A 63 3.56 -1.21 -4.52
N LEU A 64 4.50 -2.14 -4.53
CA LEU A 64 5.35 -2.43 -3.37
C LEU A 64 6.79 -2.07 -3.72
N THR A 65 7.41 -1.26 -2.87
CA THR A 65 8.82 -0.88 -3.04
C THR A 65 9.62 -1.26 -1.80
N ASP A 66 10.95 -1.29 -1.94
CA ASP A 66 11.83 -1.48 -0.79
C ASP A 66 12.14 -0.12 -0.13
N GLU A 67 13.05 -0.11 0.86
CA GLU A 67 13.40 1.09 1.61
C GLU A 67 14.06 2.17 0.77
N THR A 68 14.62 1.78 -0.38
CA THR A 68 15.26 2.76 -1.28
C THR A 68 14.33 3.23 -2.39
N GLY A 69 13.09 2.75 -2.41
CA GLY A 69 12.12 3.14 -3.41
C GLY A 69 12.14 2.29 -4.68
N ASN A 70 12.92 1.21 -4.69
CA ASN A 70 12.96 0.32 -5.85
C ASN A 70 11.73 -0.57 -5.87
N GLU A 71 11.03 -0.60 -7.01
CA GLU A 71 9.83 -1.39 -7.16
C GLU A 71 10.15 -2.88 -7.12
N GLN A 72 9.42 -3.62 -6.29
CA GLN A 72 9.56 -5.07 -6.20
C GLN A 72 8.35 -5.79 -6.78
N TRP A 73 7.19 -5.14 -6.82
CA TRP A 73 5.95 -5.76 -7.29
C TRP A 73 4.94 -4.67 -7.62
N LYS A 74 4.12 -4.92 -8.65
CA LYS A 74 3.11 -3.95 -9.08
C LYS A 74 1.99 -4.67 -9.82
N ILE A 75 0.75 -4.24 -9.61
CA ILE A 75 -0.40 -4.77 -10.33
C ILE A 75 -1.53 -3.73 -10.37
N ASP A 76 -2.33 -3.78 -11.42
CA ASP A 76 -3.48 -2.88 -11.61
C ASP A 76 -4.66 -3.40 -10.81
N THR A 77 -4.77 -2.97 -9.57
CA THR A 77 -5.85 -3.40 -8.68
C THR A 77 -6.01 -2.45 -7.51
N THR A 78 -7.16 -2.52 -6.85
CA THR A 78 -7.37 -1.79 -5.60
C THR A 78 -7.11 -2.66 -4.38
N SER A 79 -7.17 -3.98 -4.53
CA SER A 79 -6.97 -4.89 -3.39
C SER A 79 -6.25 -6.13 -3.85
N ALA A 80 -5.41 -6.69 -2.98
CA ALA A 80 -4.65 -7.88 -3.31
C ALA A 80 -4.41 -8.71 -2.06
N LYS A 81 -4.47 -10.03 -2.23
CA LYS A 81 -4.12 -10.99 -1.21
C LYS A 81 -2.94 -11.79 -1.71
N LEU A 82 -1.78 -11.59 -1.12
CA LEU A 82 -0.51 -12.12 -1.61
C LEU A 82 0.04 -13.15 -0.64
N LYS A 83 0.56 -14.24 -1.17
CA LYS A 83 1.20 -15.25 -0.32
C LYS A 83 2.48 -14.69 0.25
N LEU A 84 2.67 -14.82 1.56
CA LEU A 84 3.89 -14.36 2.20
C LEU A 84 5.12 -15.13 1.72
N SER A 85 4.95 -16.38 1.29
CA SER A 85 6.07 -17.12 0.70
C SER A 85 6.65 -16.40 -0.52
N THR A 86 5.79 -15.82 -1.35
CA THR A 86 6.21 -15.03 -2.51
C THR A 86 6.81 -13.69 -2.08
N ILE A 87 6.12 -12.99 -1.18
CA ILE A 87 6.55 -11.67 -0.71
C ILE A 87 7.89 -11.75 0.00
N ARG A 88 8.11 -12.77 0.81
CA ARG A 88 9.38 -12.93 1.51
C ARG A 88 10.55 -13.13 0.54
N LYS A 89 10.32 -13.80 -0.58
CA LYS A 89 11.35 -13.96 -1.62
C LYS A 89 11.65 -12.63 -2.28
N LEU A 90 10.61 -11.86 -2.62
CA LEU A 90 10.79 -10.57 -3.27
C LEU A 90 11.51 -9.57 -2.36
N PHE A 91 11.30 -9.67 -1.06
CA PHE A 91 11.87 -8.74 -0.09
C PHE A 91 13.01 -9.34 0.73
N ALA A 92 13.63 -10.42 0.25
CA ALA A 92 14.78 -11.02 0.93
C ALA A 92 15.93 -10.01 0.99
N GLY A 93 16.46 -9.78 2.20
CA GLY A 93 17.53 -8.80 2.40
C GLY A 93 17.06 -7.36 2.46
N LYS A 94 15.78 -7.11 2.31
CA LYS A 94 15.23 -5.76 2.41
C LYS A 94 14.79 -5.47 3.84
N LYS A 95 14.85 -4.19 4.23
CA LYS A 95 14.52 -3.78 5.60
C LYS A 95 13.07 -3.31 5.72
N GLU A 96 12.51 -2.78 4.64
CA GLU A 96 11.16 -2.24 4.65
C GLU A 96 10.41 -2.60 3.39
N MET A 97 9.10 -2.71 3.54
CA MET A 97 8.18 -2.80 2.41
C MET A 97 7.29 -1.57 2.46
N LYS A 98 7.39 -0.72 1.45
CA LYS A 98 6.53 0.46 1.33
C LYS A 98 5.41 0.16 0.35
N ILE A 99 4.19 0.47 0.75
CA ILE A 99 2.99 0.13 0.00
C ILE A 99 2.35 1.41 -0.50
N TYR A 100 2.21 1.53 -1.81
CA TYR A 100 1.65 2.71 -2.46
C TYR A 100 0.46 2.37 -3.32
N MET A 101 -0.48 3.30 -3.41
CA MET A 101 -1.54 3.25 -4.40
C MET A 101 -1.36 4.43 -5.35
N ILE A 102 -1.19 4.13 -6.63
CA ILE A 102 -1.03 5.14 -7.66
C ILE A 102 -2.38 5.36 -8.32
N LEU A 103 -2.86 6.60 -8.31
CA LEU A 103 -4.14 6.98 -8.88
C LEU A 103 -3.88 7.71 -10.18
N ASN A 104 -4.09 7.03 -11.30
CA ASN A 104 -3.90 7.61 -12.61
C ASN A 104 -5.22 8.20 -13.11
N PRO A 105 -5.19 9.40 -13.72
CA PRO A 105 -6.44 9.98 -14.24
C PRO A 105 -7.04 9.11 -15.33
N PRO A 106 -8.37 9.14 -15.50
CA PRO A 106 -8.99 8.43 -16.61
C PRO A 106 -8.53 9.00 -17.95
N ASN A 107 -8.71 8.24 -19.03
CA ASN A 107 -8.19 8.59 -20.34
C ASN A 107 -8.66 9.96 -20.87
N ASP A 108 -9.85 10.37 -20.49
CA ASP A 108 -10.39 11.66 -20.92
C ASP A 108 -9.82 12.84 -20.12
N MET A 109 -8.96 12.58 -19.13
CA MET A 109 -8.30 13.60 -18.32
C MET A 109 -6.79 13.47 -18.42
N MET A 110 -6.28 13.34 -19.62
CA MET A 110 -4.86 13.06 -19.84
C MET A 110 -3.91 14.11 -19.29
N MET A 111 -4.36 15.33 -19.14
CA MET A 111 -3.51 16.42 -18.65
C MET A 111 -3.41 16.48 -17.13
N ALA A 112 -4.24 15.72 -16.43
CA ALA A 112 -4.19 15.71 -14.96
C ALA A 112 -3.03 14.85 -14.49
N PRO A 113 -2.33 15.25 -13.41
CA PRO A 113 -1.23 14.44 -12.89
C PRO A 113 -1.73 13.22 -12.14
N SER A 114 -0.91 12.19 -12.07
CA SER A 114 -1.16 11.04 -11.20
C SER A 114 -0.96 11.43 -9.76
N LYS A 115 -1.69 10.77 -8.86
CA LYS A 115 -1.51 10.93 -7.41
C LYS A 115 -0.93 9.65 -6.86
N ILE A 116 -0.04 9.77 -5.89
CA ILE A 116 0.58 8.62 -5.23
C ILE A 116 0.25 8.70 -3.75
N LEU A 117 -0.44 7.69 -3.25
CA LEU A 117 -0.78 7.59 -1.84
C LEU A 117 0.12 6.58 -1.17
N HIS A 118 0.75 6.97 -0.06
CA HIS A 118 1.48 6.03 0.79
C HIS A 118 0.48 5.38 1.72
N LEU A 119 0.22 4.10 1.51
CA LEU A 119 -0.73 3.35 2.33
C LEU A 119 -0.09 2.89 3.62
N GLY A 120 1.18 2.51 3.59
CA GLY A 120 1.89 2.09 4.77
C GLY A 120 3.30 1.63 4.48
N THR A 121 4.10 1.59 5.53
CA THR A 121 5.44 1.02 5.52
C THR A 121 5.51 -0.06 6.58
N LEU A 122 5.86 -1.27 6.17
CA LEU A 122 6.09 -2.37 7.09
C LEU A 122 7.59 -2.53 7.28
N LYS A 123 8.06 -2.39 8.53
CA LYS A 123 9.46 -2.66 8.86
C LYS A 123 9.59 -4.16 9.05
N LEU A 124 10.43 -4.79 8.24
CA LEU A 124 10.54 -6.24 8.18
C LEU A 124 11.49 -6.76 9.27
N PRO A 125 11.22 -7.98 9.79
CA PRO A 125 12.10 -8.56 10.81
C PRO A 125 13.47 -8.89 10.27
#